data_3a3de23427632ca2ba525522075c1e8d
#
_entry.id   3a3de23427632ca2ba525522075c1e8d
#
_cell.length_a   1.000
_cell.length_b   1.000
_cell.length_c   1.000
_cell.angle_alpha   90.00
_cell.angle_beta   90.00
_cell.angle_gamma   90.00
#
_symmetry.space_group_name_H-M   'P 1'
#
loop_
_entity.id
_entity.type
_entity.pdbx_description
1 polymer ?
#
loop_
_entity_poly.entity_id
_entity_poly.type
_entity_poly.pdbx_seq_one_letter_code
_entity_poly.pdbx_strand_id
1 'polypeptide(L)'
;MGGIYTALWTGAQPCGRVRAMKRQTTWKKELRVLARQLAGLGMVTHGTVQDRGHGLGGPVYQWTRKEKGKTVSVALSREQYEAMKEAAGNWKKAKAILREMERLSRREIFGNLPGVRRSRPLSDETLGLN
;
A
#
# COMPACT_ATOMS: atom_id res chain seq x y z
N MET A 1 -29.21 -21.36 0.87
CA MET A 1 -29.37 -21.11 -0.13
C MET A 1 -28.63 -20.37 -1.11
N GLY A 2 -27.40 -20.35 -1.07
CA GLY A 2 -26.56 -19.73 -2.02
C GLY A 2 -26.78 -20.21 -3.43
N GLY A 3 -27.22 -21.40 -3.51
CA GLY A 3 -27.45 -21.97 -4.82
C GLY A 3 -28.45 -21.21 -5.65
N ILE A 4 -29.32 -20.54 -5.02
CA ILE A 4 -30.33 -19.79 -5.69
C ILE A 4 -29.75 -18.69 -6.51
N TYR A 5 -28.81 -17.97 -5.97
CA TYR A 5 -28.20 -16.92 -6.66
C TYR A 5 -27.49 -17.42 -7.86
N THR A 6 -26.76 -18.48 -7.66
CA THR A 6 -25.93 -19.04 -8.69
C THR A 6 -26.76 -19.39 -9.90
N ALA A 7 -27.86 -20.01 -9.66
CA ALA A 7 -28.73 -20.43 -10.75
C ALA A 7 -29.21 -19.23 -11.57
N LEU A 8 -29.53 -18.17 -10.89
CA LEU A 8 -30.01 -16.99 -11.57
C LEU A 8 -28.94 -16.37 -12.46
N TRP A 9 -27.74 -16.44 -12.02
CA TRP A 9 -26.69 -15.83 -12.74
C TRP A 9 -26.29 -16.57 -13.97
N THR A 10 -26.14 -17.84 -13.84
CA THR A 10 -25.52 -18.59 -14.90
C THR A 10 -26.27 -18.59 -16.20
N GLY A 11 -27.55 -18.59 -16.15
CA GLY A 11 -28.29 -18.78 -17.36
C GLY A 11 -28.22 -17.68 -18.37
N ALA A 12 -27.98 -16.50 -17.93
CA ALA A 12 -28.12 -15.39 -18.82
C ALA A 12 -26.84 -14.67 -19.21
N GLN A 13 -25.73 -15.14 -18.75
CA GLN A 13 -24.50 -14.37 -18.92
C GLN A 13 -23.81 -14.60 -20.25
N PRO A 14 -23.53 -13.55 -20.99
CA PRO A 14 -22.70 -13.69 -22.17
C PRO A 14 -21.25 -13.93 -21.75
N CYS A 15 -20.51 -14.62 -22.57
CA CYS A 15 -19.13 -14.96 -22.26
C CYS A 15 -18.27 -13.75 -21.93
N GLY A 16 -18.41 -12.70 -22.70
CA GLY A 16 -17.62 -11.50 -22.47
C GLY A 16 -17.87 -10.88 -21.12
N ARG A 17 -19.12 -10.87 -20.72
CA ARG A 17 -19.48 -10.30 -19.43
C ARG A 17 -18.94 -11.13 -18.27
N VAL A 18 -18.99 -12.43 -18.41
CA VAL A 18 -18.45 -13.32 -17.38
C VAL A 18 -16.94 -13.09 -17.24
N ARG A 19 -16.26 -12.95 -18.35
CA ARG A 19 -14.82 -12.70 -18.34
C ARG A 19 -14.49 -11.39 -17.64
N ALA A 20 -15.27 -10.34 -17.91
CA ALA A 20 -15.07 -9.05 -17.28
C ALA A 20 -15.29 -9.13 -15.78
N MET A 21 -16.30 -9.89 -15.35
CA MET A 21 -16.58 -10.05 -13.93
C MET A 21 -15.44 -10.79 -13.23
N LYS A 22 -14.87 -11.80 -13.86
CA LYS A 22 -13.74 -12.49 -13.27
C LYS A 22 -12.55 -11.56 -13.08
N ARG A 23 -12.30 -10.71 -14.06
CA ARG A 23 -11.23 -9.75 -13.98
C ARG A 23 -11.43 -8.79 -12.83
N GLN A 24 -12.65 -8.27 -12.67
CA GLN A 24 -12.98 -7.38 -11.57
C GLN A 24 -12.81 -8.08 -10.22
N THR A 25 -13.23 -9.33 -10.13
CA THR A 25 -13.10 -10.11 -8.92
C THR A 25 -11.63 -10.28 -8.54
N THR A 26 -10.76 -10.46 -9.53
CA THR A 26 -9.35 -10.68 -9.29
C THR A 26 -8.69 -9.44 -8.66
N TRP A 27 -8.91 -8.27 -9.23
CA TRP A 27 -8.28 -7.09 -8.68
C TRP A 27 -8.84 -6.73 -7.29
N LYS A 28 -10.11 -7.01 -7.07
CA LYS A 28 -10.70 -6.79 -5.75
C LYS A 28 -10.09 -7.73 -4.72
N LYS A 29 -9.83 -8.98 -5.10
CA LYS A 29 -9.17 -9.92 -4.22
C LYS A 29 -7.76 -9.47 -3.89
N GLU A 30 -7.04 -9.00 -4.90
CA GLU A 30 -5.68 -8.51 -4.70
C GLU A 30 -5.66 -7.33 -3.75
N LEU A 31 -6.60 -6.40 -3.92
CA LEU A 31 -6.70 -5.27 -3.01
C LEU A 31 -6.99 -5.72 -1.58
N ARG A 32 -7.86 -6.71 -1.42
CA ARG A 32 -8.17 -7.22 -0.09
C ARG A 32 -6.98 -7.88 0.58
N VAL A 33 -6.19 -8.61 -0.19
CA VAL A 33 -4.99 -9.25 0.34
C VAL A 33 -4.02 -8.17 0.83
N LEU A 34 -3.82 -7.14 0.03
CA LEU A 34 -2.93 -6.05 0.41
C LEU A 34 -3.45 -5.31 1.63
N ALA A 35 -4.75 -5.08 1.71
CA ALA A 35 -5.35 -4.43 2.86
C ALA A 35 -5.16 -5.24 4.13
N ARG A 36 -5.25 -6.58 4.03
CA ARG A 36 -5.00 -7.45 5.18
C ARG A 36 -3.56 -7.38 5.62
N GLN A 37 -2.64 -7.36 4.68
CA GLN A 37 -1.22 -7.22 5.00
C GLN A 37 -0.98 -5.91 5.73
N LEU A 38 -1.61 -4.84 5.26
CA LEU A 38 -1.49 -3.54 5.88
C LEU A 38 -2.04 -3.57 7.31
N ALA A 39 -3.22 -4.17 7.49
CA ALA A 39 -3.84 -4.24 8.80
C ALA A 39 -3.04 -5.06 9.80
N GLY A 40 -2.23 -5.99 9.33
CA GLY A 40 -1.45 -6.85 10.20
C GLY A 40 -0.11 -6.30 10.64
N LEU A 41 0.25 -5.09 10.21
CA LEU A 41 1.58 -4.57 10.50
C LEU A 41 1.84 -4.17 11.94
N GLY A 42 0.86 -3.73 12.66
CA GLY A 42 1.07 -3.24 14.03
C GLY A 42 1.46 -1.77 14.04
N MET A 43 2.36 -1.40 14.95
CA MET A 43 2.78 -0.01 15.08
C MET A 43 3.56 0.46 13.87
N VAL A 44 3.32 1.68 13.46
CA VAL A 44 3.92 2.25 12.25
C VAL A 44 4.33 3.69 12.50
N THR A 45 5.55 4.04 12.13
CA THR A 45 5.97 5.43 12.17
C THR A 45 7.08 5.66 11.15
N HIS A 46 7.10 6.83 10.56
CA HIS A 46 8.16 7.16 9.62
C HIS A 46 9.38 7.70 10.36
N GLY A 47 10.50 7.77 9.68
CA GLY A 47 11.71 8.32 10.24
C GLY A 47 12.85 7.31 10.22
N THR A 48 13.98 7.76 10.71
CA THR A 48 15.20 6.96 10.77
C THR A 48 15.57 6.71 12.22
N VAL A 49 15.88 5.47 12.53
CA VAL A 49 16.26 5.07 13.89
C VAL A 49 17.73 4.72 13.86
N GLN A 50 18.49 5.29 14.79
CA GLN A 50 19.94 5.10 14.82
C GLN A 50 20.42 4.63 16.17
N ASP A 51 21.39 3.69 16.12
CA ASP A 51 22.15 3.30 17.29
C ASP A 51 23.50 3.98 17.10
N ARG A 52 23.74 5.03 17.88
CA ARG A 52 24.97 5.81 17.75
C ARG A 52 26.14 5.21 18.51
N GLY A 53 25.87 4.22 19.33
CA GLY A 53 26.90 3.61 20.14
C GLY A 53 27.29 4.46 21.33
N HIS A 54 28.05 3.87 22.23
CA HIS A 54 28.52 4.58 23.42
C HIS A 54 29.78 5.36 23.06
N GLY A 55 30.02 6.41 23.80
CA GLY A 55 31.28 7.14 23.65
C GLY A 55 31.26 8.31 22.69
N LEU A 56 30.17 8.53 21.97
CA LEU A 56 30.06 9.65 21.05
C LEU A 56 29.47 10.91 21.66
N GLY A 57 29.10 10.86 22.92
CA GLY A 57 28.36 11.95 23.53
C GLY A 57 26.93 11.99 23.03
N GLY A 58 26.03 12.55 23.81
CA GLY A 58 24.63 12.59 23.46
C GLY A 58 23.97 11.22 23.59
N PRO A 59 22.74 11.09 23.10
CA PRO A 59 21.99 9.85 23.28
C PRO A 59 22.56 8.72 22.43
N VAL A 60 22.51 7.50 22.97
CA VAL A 60 22.94 6.30 22.26
C VAL A 60 21.95 5.96 21.16
N TYR A 61 20.66 6.05 21.46
CA TYR A 61 19.62 5.74 20.48
C TYR A 61 18.86 7.00 20.13
N GLN A 62 18.57 7.17 18.86
CA GLN A 62 17.96 8.39 18.38
C GLN A 62 17.01 8.12 17.22
N TRP A 63 15.89 8.82 17.20
CA TRP A 63 14.93 8.77 16.11
C TRP A 63 14.88 10.15 15.49
N THR A 64 14.98 10.19 14.16
CA THR A 64 15.04 11.43 13.40
C THR A 64 14.01 11.40 12.29
N ARG A 65 13.30 12.50 12.13
CA ARG A 65 12.36 12.64 11.02
C ARG A 65 12.36 14.06 10.50
N LYS A 66 11.85 14.22 9.30
CA LYS A 66 11.66 15.54 8.73
C LYS A 66 10.23 15.98 8.91
N GLU A 67 10.06 17.21 9.40
CA GLU A 67 8.74 17.76 9.64
C GLU A 67 8.74 19.19 9.09
N LYS A 68 7.95 19.44 8.06
CA LYS A 68 7.84 20.76 7.42
C LYS A 68 9.20 21.36 7.10
N GLY A 69 10.07 20.56 6.52
CA GLY A 69 11.41 21.01 6.12
C GLY A 69 12.45 21.04 7.23
N LYS A 70 12.05 20.77 8.47
CA LYS A 70 12.98 20.76 9.60
C LYS A 70 13.25 19.36 10.05
N THR A 71 14.44 19.13 10.57
CA THR A 71 14.80 17.83 11.11
C THR A 71 14.48 17.82 12.61
N VAL A 72 13.69 16.84 13.03
CA VAL A 72 13.33 16.67 14.43
C VAL A 72 13.99 15.39 14.91
N SER A 73 14.74 15.49 16.02
CA SER A 73 15.42 14.34 16.60
C SER A 73 14.96 14.11 18.02
N VAL A 74 14.77 12.86 18.39
CA VAL A 74 14.29 12.49 19.72
C VAL A 74 15.20 11.39 20.24
N ALA A 75 15.69 11.58 21.49
CA ALA A 75 16.49 10.56 22.15
C ALA A 75 15.58 9.43 22.61
N LEU A 76 16.05 8.21 22.50
CA LEU A 76 15.26 7.03 22.84
C LEU A 76 15.95 6.20 23.92
N SER A 77 15.14 5.55 24.74
CA SER A 77 15.65 4.50 25.61
C SER A 77 15.86 3.25 24.74
N ARG A 78 16.46 2.23 25.32
CA ARG A 78 16.67 1.00 24.60
C ARG A 78 15.33 0.36 24.18
N GLU A 79 14.40 0.34 25.10
CA GLU A 79 13.07 -0.19 24.82
C GLU A 79 12.35 0.58 23.71
N GLN A 80 12.45 1.90 23.77
CA GLN A 80 11.87 2.75 22.75
C GLN A 80 12.58 2.54 21.40
N TYR A 81 13.88 2.33 21.43
CA TYR A 81 14.65 2.06 20.23
C TYR A 81 14.16 0.79 19.53
N GLU A 82 13.98 -0.29 20.30
CA GLU A 82 13.52 -1.54 19.72
C GLU A 82 12.12 -1.38 19.12
N ALA A 83 11.22 -0.74 19.84
CA ALA A 83 9.87 -0.52 19.36
C ALA A 83 9.84 0.39 18.13
N MET A 84 10.64 1.45 18.17
CA MET A 84 10.70 2.41 17.07
C MET A 84 11.32 1.77 15.82
N LYS A 85 12.29 0.91 16.01
CA LYS A 85 12.92 0.20 14.91
C LYS A 85 11.90 -0.69 14.20
N GLU A 86 11.09 -1.39 14.96
CA GLU A 86 10.04 -2.21 14.40
C GLU A 86 9.00 -1.36 13.68
N ALA A 87 8.57 -0.25 14.31
CA ALA A 87 7.58 0.63 13.72
C ALA A 87 8.07 1.27 12.43
N ALA A 88 9.34 1.65 12.38
CA ALA A 88 9.93 2.22 11.17
C ALA A 88 10.03 1.18 10.05
N GLY A 89 10.34 -0.07 10.42
CA GLY A 89 10.33 -1.16 9.45
C GLY A 89 8.94 -1.41 8.90
N ASN A 90 7.94 -1.36 9.77
CA ASN A 90 6.55 -1.51 9.35
C ASN A 90 6.11 -0.37 8.44
N TRP A 91 6.63 0.83 8.67
CA TRP A 91 6.33 1.98 7.82
C TRP A 91 6.80 1.72 6.38
N LYS A 92 8.00 1.16 6.24
CA LYS A 92 8.52 0.82 4.92
C LYS A 92 7.64 -0.21 4.22
N LYS A 93 7.20 -1.22 4.97
CA LYS A 93 6.29 -2.23 4.44
C LYS A 93 4.96 -1.61 4.06
N ALA A 94 4.43 -0.72 4.90
CA ALA A 94 3.17 -0.05 4.62
C ALA A 94 3.26 0.75 3.33
N LYS A 95 4.35 1.47 3.13
CA LYS A 95 4.53 2.26 1.91
C LYS A 95 4.56 1.37 0.66
N ALA A 96 5.24 0.23 0.77
CA ALA A 96 5.31 -0.70 -0.35
C ALA A 96 3.92 -1.26 -0.68
N ILE A 97 3.17 -1.62 0.35
CA ILE A 97 1.82 -2.14 0.17
C ILE A 97 0.92 -1.07 -0.46
N LEU A 98 0.97 0.15 0.06
CA LEU A 98 0.15 1.23 -0.47
C LEU A 98 0.49 1.54 -1.92
N ARG A 99 1.77 1.48 -2.26
CA ARG A 99 2.20 1.72 -3.63
C ARG A 99 1.61 0.66 -4.57
N GLU A 100 1.57 -0.58 -4.12
CA GLU A 100 0.99 -1.64 -4.92
C GLU A 100 -0.53 -1.46 -5.05
N MET A 101 -1.19 -1.03 -3.97
CA MET A 101 -2.61 -0.74 -4.02
C MET A 101 -2.92 0.40 -4.99
N GLU A 102 -2.05 1.42 -5.02
CA GLU A 102 -2.20 2.52 -5.96
C GLU A 102 -2.09 2.04 -7.41
N ARG A 103 -1.10 1.17 -7.65
CA ARG A 103 -0.91 0.65 -9.01
C ARG A 103 -2.13 -0.13 -9.49
N LEU A 104 -2.65 -1.00 -8.64
CA LEU A 104 -3.85 -1.76 -8.97
C LEU A 104 -5.03 -0.85 -9.23
N SER A 105 -5.21 0.16 -8.39
CA SER A 105 -6.31 1.09 -8.52
C SER A 105 -6.22 1.89 -9.81
N ARG A 106 -5.04 2.41 -10.12
CA ARG A 106 -4.86 3.20 -11.33
C ARG A 106 -5.04 2.35 -12.58
N ARG A 107 -4.51 1.14 -12.55
CA ARG A 107 -4.67 0.24 -13.69
C ARG A 107 -6.14 -0.05 -13.96
N GLU A 108 -6.90 -0.28 -12.89
CA GLU A 108 -8.31 -0.58 -13.03
C GLU A 108 -9.10 0.63 -13.48
N ILE A 109 -8.83 1.78 -12.87
CA ILE A 109 -9.55 3.02 -13.19
C ILE A 109 -9.33 3.43 -14.64
N PHE A 110 -8.09 3.43 -15.08
CA PHE A 110 -7.76 3.89 -16.43
C PHE A 110 -7.84 2.79 -17.50
N GLY A 111 -7.95 1.57 -17.08
CA GLY A 111 -8.06 0.45 -18.03
C GLY A 111 -9.49 0.04 -18.31
N ASN A 112 -10.35 0.13 -17.30
CA ASN A 112 -11.70 -0.43 -17.42
C ASN A 112 -12.86 0.54 -17.25
N LEU A 113 -12.62 1.72 -16.76
CA LEU A 113 -13.70 2.71 -16.61
C LEU A 113 -13.71 3.66 -17.79
N PRO A 114 -14.90 4.18 -18.17
CA PRO A 114 -14.99 5.13 -19.28
C PRO A 114 -14.17 6.38 -18.95
N GLY A 115 -13.44 6.87 -19.93
CA GLY A 115 -12.59 8.02 -19.76
C GLY A 115 -12.91 9.12 -20.74
N VAL A 116 -12.13 10.20 -20.66
CA VAL A 116 -12.29 11.28 -21.62
C VAL A 116 -11.58 10.93 -22.93
N ARG A 117 -12.05 11.55 -23.99
CA ARG A 117 -11.41 11.36 -25.29
C ARG A 117 -10.06 12.05 -25.29
N ARG A 118 -9.03 11.33 -25.76
CA ARG A 118 -7.67 11.87 -25.77
C ARG A 118 -7.05 11.72 -27.14
N SER A 119 -6.21 12.68 -27.49
CA SER A 119 -5.48 12.61 -28.75
C SER A 119 -4.37 11.57 -28.69
N ARG A 120 -3.86 11.27 -27.52
CA ARG A 120 -2.83 10.26 -27.33
C ARG A 120 -3.20 9.35 -26.17
N PRO A 121 -2.85 8.06 -26.25
CA PRO A 121 -3.09 7.18 -25.12
C PRO A 121 -2.18 7.54 -23.95
N LEU A 122 -2.62 7.22 -22.74
CA LEU A 122 -1.83 7.46 -21.56
C LEU A 122 -0.73 6.42 -21.45
N SER A 123 0.47 6.88 -21.09
CA SER A 123 1.59 5.98 -20.92
C SER A 123 1.61 5.44 -19.50
N ASP A 124 2.28 4.31 -19.30
CA ASP A 124 2.43 3.73 -17.99
C ASP A 124 3.18 4.67 -17.07
N GLU A 125 4.13 5.41 -17.62
CA GLU A 125 4.87 6.38 -16.85
C GLU A 125 3.97 7.48 -16.29
N THR A 126 3.08 8.01 -17.14
CA THR A 126 2.14 9.03 -16.71
C THR A 126 1.23 8.52 -15.59
N LEU A 127 0.82 7.26 -15.67
CA LEU A 127 -0.06 6.66 -14.69
C LEU A 127 0.66 6.11 -13.48
N GLY A 128 1.98 6.09 -13.50
CA GLY A 128 2.74 5.56 -12.38
C GLY A 128 2.67 4.05 -12.24
N LEU A 129 2.60 3.35 -13.37
CA LEU A 129 2.49 1.90 -13.37
C LEU A 129 3.82 1.17 -13.56
N ASN A 130 4.90 1.91 -13.69
CA ASN A 130 6.23 1.33 -13.87
C ASN A 130 6.80 0.77 -12.58
#